data_7c0ef2ae75486c127ba3e0faebe93dea
#
_entry.id   7c0ef2ae75486c127ba3e0faebe93dea
#
_cell.length_a   1.000
_cell.length_b   1.000
_cell.length_c   1.000
_cell.angle_alpha   90.00
_cell.angle_beta   90.00
_cell.angle_gamma   90.00
#
_symmetry.space_group_name_H-M   'P 1'
#
loop_
_entity.id
_entity.type
_entity.pdbx_description
1 polymer ?
#
loop_
_entity_poly.entity_id
_entity_poly.type
_entity_poly.pdbx_seq_one_letter_code
_entity_poly.pdbx_strand_id
1 'polypeptide(L)'
;MSTEKRWVIKPQGDPEKVAALAAALGIAPVLANLLIQRGIETEEDAWRFFNPKLENLHDPFLMKGMDRAVRRIDEAVQRQEPIMVYGDYDVDGTTAVAMVYSFLWKLGHPSLLFYIPDRYTEGYGISIKAIDYAERKGVKLIIALDCGIKATEKVAYARAKGIDFIICDHHLPGDTIPEAVAVLDPKQHDCLYPFKELSGCGVGFKMLQGYCQYKNLPFSDVECLLDLVVVSIASDIVPLVGENRILAYYGLKRLNEKPRKGLLSIIKICGLDKHVITIDDIVFKIGPRINAAGRMEVDSDDENAAPSGGHSAVYLMVARDEEVASEYGAFIDTCNQDRKNIDRSITQEAHEIIESHPDMKNRKSTVIYNPKWMKGIVGIVASRLIETYFRPTVVLTMSNGYVTGSARSVPGFDLYQAVESCSDLLENFGGHIYAAGLTMKPENVKEFMRRFNAYVEEHIDPEMLIPQVDIDSELLFSDITPKFRATLNRFQPFGPENNAPVFLTRGVSNRGDARLVGAEHEHLKMDLMQGQKPNTSIPAIAFQQPTLYEYVRSGKCIDVCYTVVENHYRGTVSPQLRIKDIKKTKIK
;
A
#
# COMPACT_ATOMS: atom_id res chain seq x y z
N MET A 1 5.98 12.20 24.71
CA MET A 1 5.98 11.05 25.66
C MET A 1 5.49 9.85 24.87
N SER A 2 6.19 8.72 24.85
CA SER A 2 5.68 7.51 24.20
C SER A 2 4.44 7.04 24.95
N THR A 3 3.29 7.04 24.31
CA THR A 3 2.04 6.54 24.89
C THR A 3 2.22 5.04 25.14
N GLU A 4 1.97 4.57 26.37
CA GLU A 4 2.07 3.14 26.68
C GLU A 4 1.08 2.36 25.81
N LYS A 5 1.58 1.41 25.01
CA LYS A 5 0.75 0.62 24.09
C LYS A 5 -0.03 -0.44 24.86
N ARG A 6 -1.28 -0.67 24.46
CA ARG A 6 -2.09 -1.78 24.95
C ARG A 6 -1.67 -3.06 24.18
N TRP A 7 -1.37 -4.14 24.91
CA TRP A 7 -1.11 -5.46 24.33
C TRP A 7 -2.36 -6.30 24.36
N VAL A 8 -2.77 -6.81 23.21
CA VAL A 8 -3.95 -7.65 23.07
C VAL A 8 -3.57 -8.95 22.38
N ILE A 9 -3.75 -10.06 23.07
CA ILE A 9 -3.58 -11.39 22.46
C ILE A 9 -4.85 -11.69 21.66
N LYS A 10 -4.70 -11.95 20.37
CA LYS A 10 -5.81 -12.31 19.49
C LYS A 10 -6.49 -13.61 19.98
N PRO A 11 -7.77 -13.80 19.66
CA PRO A 11 -8.43 -15.06 19.90
C PRO A 11 -7.60 -16.22 19.33
N GLN A 12 -7.38 -17.25 20.15
CA GLN A 12 -6.67 -18.45 19.72
C GLN A 12 -7.67 -19.42 19.06
N GLY A 13 -7.19 -20.20 18.09
CA GLY A 13 -7.99 -21.23 17.46
C GLY A 13 -8.42 -22.32 18.44
N ASP A 14 -9.46 -23.06 18.08
CA ASP A 14 -9.90 -24.21 18.84
C ASP A 14 -8.75 -25.19 19.07
N PRO A 15 -8.44 -25.59 20.33
CA PRO A 15 -7.28 -26.43 20.65
C PRO A 15 -7.26 -27.78 19.92
N GLU A 16 -8.42 -28.39 19.70
CA GLU A 16 -8.52 -29.68 19.00
C GLU A 16 -8.23 -29.52 17.51
N LYS A 17 -8.78 -28.47 16.89
CA LYS A 17 -8.46 -28.12 15.48
C LYS A 17 -6.99 -27.77 15.30
N VAL A 18 -6.42 -26.99 16.23
CA VAL A 18 -4.98 -26.62 16.21
C VAL A 18 -4.11 -27.87 16.27
N ALA A 19 -4.42 -28.81 17.22
CA ALA A 19 -3.66 -30.05 17.39
C ALA A 19 -3.78 -30.96 16.15
N ALA A 20 -4.99 -31.09 15.60
CA ALA A 20 -5.23 -31.90 14.41
C ALA A 20 -4.48 -31.38 13.19
N LEU A 21 -4.57 -30.06 12.92
CA LEU A 21 -3.88 -29.44 11.81
C LEU A 21 -2.35 -29.46 11.97
N ALA A 22 -1.85 -29.27 13.21
CA ALA A 22 -0.43 -29.36 13.52
C ALA A 22 0.11 -30.78 13.25
N ALA A 23 -0.62 -31.82 13.65
CA ALA A 23 -0.25 -33.20 13.41
C ALA A 23 -0.27 -33.54 11.90
N ALA A 24 -1.35 -33.20 11.19
CA ALA A 24 -1.48 -33.43 9.75
C ALA A 24 -0.34 -32.80 8.94
N LEU A 25 0.03 -31.55 9.26
CA LEU A 25 1.09 -30.82 8.56
C LEU A 25 2.51 -31.08 9.11
N GLY A 26 2.63 -31.73 10.26
CA GLY A 26 3.92 -31.97 10.94
C GLY A 26 4.62 -30.66 11.37
N ILE A 27 3.86 -29.65 11.78
CA ILE A 27 4.36 -28.32 12.18
C ILE A 27 4.10 -28.04 13.67
N ALA A 28 4.74 -27.00 14.21
CA ALA A 28 4.52 -26.58 15.59
C ALA A 28 3.07 -26.09 15.78
N PRO A 29 2.40 -26.39 16.93
CA PRO A 29 1.02 -25.96 17.20
C PRO A 29 0.79 -24.45 17.05
N VAL A 30 1.76 -23.64 17.45
CA VAL A 30 1.70 -22.17 17.27
C VAL A 30 1.54 -21.79 15.78
N LEU A 31 2.22 -22.49 14.86
CA LEU A 31 2.10 -22.22 13.42
C LEU A 31 0.76 -22.70 12.85
N ALA A 32 0.22 -23.80 13.36
CA ALA A 32 -1.14 -24.25 13.01
C ALA A 32 -2.19 -23.26 13.51
N ASN A 33 -2.02 -22.72 14.73
CA ASN A 33 -2.88 -21.66 15.26
C ASN A 33 -2.86 -20.40 14.35
N LEU A 34 -1.70 -20.01 13.84
CA LEU A 34 -1.60 -18.91 12.89
C LEU A 34 -2.36 -19.15 11.57
N LEU A 35 -2.43 -20.40 11.09
CA LEU A 35 -3.24 -20.76 9.93
C LEU A 35 -4.73 -20.62 10.24
N ILE A 36 -5.17 -21.14 11.38
CA ILE A 36 -6.58 -21.06 11.81
C ILE A 36 -7.02 -19.62 12.02
N GLN A 37 -6.19 -18.76 12.61
CA GLN A 37 -6.45 -17.33 12.73
C GLN A 37 -6.62 -16.62 11.37
N ARG A 38 -6.14 -17.22 10.28
CA ARG A 38 -6.30 -16.77 8.88
C ARG A 38 -7.46 -17.46 8.15
N GLY A 39 -8.28 -18.23 8.86
CA GLY A 39 -9.38 -19.01 8.27
C GLY A 39 -8.94 -20.24 7.49
N ILE A 40 -7.70 -20.72 7.69
CA ILE A 40 -7.15 -21.92 7.04
C ILE A 40 -7.23 -23.07 8.02
N GLU A 41 -8.30 -23.88 7.91
CA GLU A 41 -8.63 -24.91 8.89
C GLU A 41 -8.38 -26.34 8.39
N THR A 42 -8.17 -26.53 7.08
CA THR A 42 -7.97 -27.86 6.48
C THR A 42 -6.53 -28.04 5.99
N GLU A 43 -6.09 -29.32 5.90
CA GLU A 43 -4.80 -29.67 5.32
C GLU A 43 -4.70 -29.22 3.85
N GLU A 44 -5.78 -29.34 3.08
CA GLU A 44 -5.84 -28.96 1.68
C GLU A 44 -5.65 -27.44 1.50
N ASP A 45 -6.36 -26.63 2.30
CA ASP A 45 -6.22 -25.17 2.25
C ASP A 45 -4.84 -24.71 2.71
N ALA A 46 -4.28 -25.36 3.76
CA ALA A 46 -2.92 -25.11 4.19
C ALA A 46 -1.89 -25.47 3.12
N TRP A 47 -2.11 -26.58 2.40
CA TRP A 47 -1.26 -26.95 1.28
C TRP A 47 -1.31 -25.90 0.16
N ARG A 48 -2.52 -25.45 -0.23
CA ARG A 48 -2.71 -24.38 -1.22
C ARG A 48 -2.04 -23.08 -0.78
N PHE A 49 -2.20 -22.71 0.48
CA PHE A 49 -1.59 -21.51 1.04
C PHE A 49 -0.06 -21.53 1.01
N PHE A 50 0.53 -22.70 1.35
CA PHE A 50 1.99 -22.87 1.34
C PHE A 50 2.58 -23.12 -0.04
N ASN A 51 1.77 -23.45 -1.03
CA ASN A 51 2.19 -23.76 -2.40
C ASN A 51 1.33 -22.99 -3.43
N PRO A 52 1.46 -21.66 -3.48
CA PRO A 52 0.71 -20.86 -4.45
C PRO A 52 1.08 -21.30 -5.88
N LYS A 53 0.07 -21.43 -6.76
CA LYS A 53 0.23 -21.83 -8.15
C LYS A 53 -0.55 -20.89 -9.05
N LEU A 54 0.03 -20.53 -10.23
CA LEU A 54 -0.63 -19.66 -11.22
C LEU A 54 -1.89 -20.31 -11.81
N GLU A 55 -1.93 -21.64 -11.85
CA GLU A 55 -3.11 -22.40 -12.29
C GLU A 55 -4.31 -22.26 -11.36
N ASN A 56 -4.10 -21.79 -10.14
CA ASN A 56 -5.17 -21.51 -9.16
C ASN A 56 -5.77 -20.10 -9.30
N LEU A 57 -5.30 -19.30 -10.25
CA LEU A 57 -5.96 -18.05 -10.59
C LEU A 57 -7.33 -18.33 -11.19
N HIS A 58 -8.34 -17.55 -10.77
CA HIS A 58 -9.70 -17.71 -11.30
C HIS A 58 -9.75 -17.44 -12.80
N ASP A 59 -10.72 -18.06 -13.48
CA ASP A 59 -10.98 -17.75 -14.88
C ASP A 59 -11.36 -16.27 -15.03
N PRO A 60 -10.63 -15.49 -15.86
CA PRO A 60 -10.93 -14.07 -16.07
C PRO A 60 -12.34 -13.84 -16.64
N PHE A 61 -12.92 -14.80 -17.36
CA PHE A 61 -14.26 -14.67 -17.93
C PHE A 61 -15.41 -14.74 -16.90
N LEU A 62 -15.11 -15.08 -15.64
CA LEU A 62 -16.07 -14.91 -14.54
C LEU A 62 -16.26 -13.43 -14.17
N MET A 63 -15.37 -12.54 -14.61
CA MET A 63 -15.51 -11.09 -14.37
C MET A 63 -16.49 -10.51 -15.38
N LYS A 64 -17.55 -9.87 -14.86
CA LYS A 64 -18.58 -9.24 -15.67
C LYS A 64 -17.98 -8.28 -16.71
N GLY A 65 -18.36 -8.46 -17.98
CA GLY A 65 -17.91 -7.62 -19.08
C GLY A 65 -16.60 -8.04 -19.74
N MET A 66 -15.91 -9.07 -19.26
CA MET A 66 -14.64 -9.54 -19.81
C MET A 66 -14.73 -9.91 -21.29
N ASP A 67 -15.80 -10.61 -21.69
CA ASP A 67 -16.05 -11.00 -23.08
C ASP A 67 -16.16 -9.79 -24.02
N ARG A 68 -16.81 -8.70 -23.56
CA ARG A 68 -16.94 -7.44 -24.33
C ARG A 68 -15.62 -6.70 -24.38
N ALA A 69 -14.87 -6.66 -23.27
CA ALA A 69 -13.58 -5.99 -23.20
C ALA A 69 -12.58 -6.61 -24.18
N VAL A 70 -12.40 -7.94 -24.13
CA VAL A 70 -11.41 -8.62 -24.99
C VAL A 70 -11.77 -8.52 -26.49
N ARG A 71 -13.08 -8.60 -26.84
CA ARG A 71 -13.52 -8.41 -28.22
C ARG A 71 -13.25 -6.99 -28.71
N ARG A 72 -13.55 -5.97 -27.91
CA ARG A 72 -13.33 -4.56 -28.30
C ARG A 72 -11.84 -4.24 -28.45
N ILE A 73 -10.99 -4.80 -27.58
CA ILE A 73 -9.54 -4.69 -27.75
C ILE A 73 -9.09 -5.37 -29.04
N ASP A 74 -9.59 -6.58 -29.34
CA ASP A 74 -9.22 -7.30 -30.56
C ASP A 74 -9.65 -6.54 -31.83
N GLU A 75 -10.85 -5.97 -31.83
CA GLU A 75 -11.31 -5.10 -32.91
C GLU A 75 -10.38 -3.90 -33.12
N ALA A 76 -9.99 -3.22 -32.05
CA ALA A 76 -9.09 -2.07 -32.12
C ALA A 76 -7.71 -2.48 -32.66
N VAL A 77 -7.19 -3.62 -32.22
CA VAL A 77 -5.91 -4.15 -32.69
C VAL A 77 -5.98 -4.53 -34.17
N GLN A 78 -7.02 -5.24 -34.61
CA GLN A 78 -7.20 -5.65 -36.01
C GLN A 78 -7.40 -4.46 -36.95
N ARG A 79 -8.14 -3.43 -36.52
CA ARG A 79 -8.40 -2.21 -37.29
C ARG A 79 -7.28 -1.17 -37.16
N GLN A 80 -6.27 -1.43 -36.33
CA GLN A 80 -5.18 -0.50 -36.02
C GLN A 80 -5.71 0.85 -35.50
N GLU A 81 -6.82 0.83 -34.74
CA GLU A 81 -7.42 2.03 -34.16
C GLU A 81 -6.48 2.63 -33.12
N PRO A 82 -6.32 3.99 -33.04
CA PRO A 82 -5.56 4.60 -31.97
C PRO A 82 -6.15 4.28 -30.61
N ILE A 83 -5.31 3.69 -29.71
CA ILE A 83 -5.68 3.31 -28.34
C ILE A 83 -4.94 4.21 -27.37
N MET A 84 -5.66 4.75 -26.37
CA MET A 84 -5.08 5.44 -25.22
C MET A 84 -5.22 4.59 -23.96
N VAL A 85 -4.10 4.26 -23.33
CA VAL A 85 -4.07 3.61 -22.02
C VAL A 85 -4.04 4.71 -20.96
N TYR A 86 -5.10 4.80 -20.17
CA TYR A 86 -5.32 5.83 -19.16
C TYR A 86 -5.20 5.23 -17.75
N GLY A 87 -4.63 5.93 -16.78
CA GLY A 87 -4.61 5.46 -15.40
C GLY A 87 -4.45 6.60 -14.41
N ASP A 88 -4.67 6.32 -13.12
CA ASP A 88 -4.41 7.31 -12.08
C ASP A 88 -2.91 7.57 -11.89
N TYR A 89 -2.59 8.63 -11.16
CA TYR A 89 -1.21 9.13 -10.97
C TYR A 89 -0.42 8.41 -9.87
N ASP A 90 -0.99 7.49 -9.15
CA ASP A 90 -0.30 6.73 -8.10
C ASP A 90 0.40 5.46 -8.66
N VAL A 91 0.97 4.66 -7.76
CA VAL A 91 1.71 3.45 -8.20
C VAL A 91 0.80 2.42 -8.83
N ASP A 92 -0.43 2.25 -8.35
CA ASP A 92 -1.36 1.27 -8.92
C ASP A 92 -1.74 1.68 -10.33
N GLY A 93 -2.21 2.91 -10.54
CA GLY A 93 -2.56 3.41 -11.86
C GLY A 93 -1.37 3.42 -12.84
N THR A 94 -0.20 3.92 -12.42
CA THR A 94 0.98 4.00 -13.30
C THR A 94 1.56 2.63 -13.67
N THR A 95 1.57 1.65 -12.74
CA THR A 95 1.97 0.27 -13.05
C THR A 95 0.98 -0.42 -13.96
N ALA A 96 -0.33 -0.19 -13.77
CA ALA A 96 -1.37 -0.72 -14.62
C ALA A 96 -1.24 -0.19 -16.07
N VAL A 97 -1.02 1.11 -16.23
CA VAL A 97 -0.77 1.73 -17.53
C VAL A 97 0.47 1.16 -18.19
N ALA A 98 1.59 1.10 -17.46
CA ALA A 98 2.83 0.54 -17.98
C ALA A 98 2.68 -0.93 -18.41
N MET A 99 1.89 -1.71 -17.68
CA MET A 99 1.59 -3.10 -17.97
C MET A 99 0.80 -3.26 -19.26
N VAL A 100 -0.35 -2.59 -19.38
CA VAL A 100 -1.23 -2.70 -20.55
C VAL A 100 -0.56 -2.10 -21.79
N TYR A 101 0.10 -0.94 -21.65
CA TYR A 101 0.88 -0.33 -22.73
C TYR A 101 1.98 -1.27 -23.25
N SER A 102 2.77 -1.88 -22.34
CA SER A 102 3.84 -2.82 -22.71
C SER A 102 3.30 -4.05 -23.44
N PHE A 103 2.14 -4.57 -23.01
CA PHE A 103 1.50 -5.71 -23.65
C PHE A 103 1.01 -5.40 -25.07
N LEU A 104 0.25 -4.32 -25.25
CA LEU A 104 -0.26 -3.91 -26.57
C LEU A 104 0.88 -3.56 -27.54
N TRP A 105 1.92 -2.94 -27.03
CA TRP A 105 3.11 -2.69 -27.82
C TRP A 105 3.81 -4.00 -28.28
N LYS A 106 3.91 -4.99 -27.39
CA LYS A 106 4.47 -6.32 -27.73
C LYS A 106 3.66 -7.02 -28.82
N LEU A 107 2.34 -6.78 -28.87
CA LEU A 107 1.49 -7.26 -29.96
C LEU A 107 1.74 -6.55 -31.29
N GLY A 108 2.60 -5.54 -31.32
CA GLY A 108 2.90 -4.75 -32.52
C GLY A 108 1.87 -3.70 -32.86
N HIS A 109 1.02 -3.27 -31.92
CA HIS A 109 0.02 -2.25 -32.18
C HIS A 109 0.68 -0.90 -32.52
N PRO A 110 0.38 -0.26 -33.68
CA PRO A 110 1.18 0.87 -34.17
C PRO A 110 0.82 2.21 -33.55
N SER A 111 -0.39 2.36 -33.02
CA SER A 111 -0.93 3.64 -32.54
C SER A 111 -1.35 3.58 -31.08
N LEU A 112 -0.35 3.65 -30.20
CA LEU A 112 -0.53 3.62 -28.74
C LEU A 112 -0.16 4.95 -28.11
N LEU A 113 -1.03 5.44 -27.27
CA LEU A 113 -0.80 6.58 -26.39
C LEU A 113 -1.03 6.13 -24.94
N PHE A 114 -0.45 6.84 -23.98
CA PHE A 114 -0.89 6.74 -22.59
C PHE A 114 -1.11 8.13 -22.00
N TYR A 115 -1.89 8.18 -20.94
CA TYR A 115 -2.22 9.43 -20.25
C TYR A 115 -2.34 9.20 -18.75
N ILE A 116 -1.67 10.06 -17.98
CA ILE A 116 -1.79 10.14 -16.53
C ILE A 116 -2.28 11.56 -16.19
N PRO A 117 -3.41 11.74 -15.49
CA PRO A 117 -3.91 13.06 -15.16
C PRO A 117 -3.00 13.79 -14.19
N ASP A 118 -2.95 15.09 -14.31
CA ASP A 118 -2.23 15.93 -13.36
C ASP A 118 -3.04 16.08 -12.06
N ARG A 119 -2.40 15.74 -10.94
CA ARG A 119 -3.03 15.76 -9.60
C ARG A 119 -3.57 17.13 -9.19
N TYR A 120 -2.93 18.21 -9.63
CA TYR A 120 -3.24 19.56 -9.19
C TYR A 120 -4.31 20.23 -10.06
N THR A 121 -4.22 20.06 -11.36
CA THR A 121 -5.09 20.71 -12.35
C THR A 121 -6.28 19.86 -12.78
N GLU A 122 -6.14 18.52 -12.79
CA GLU A 122 -7.19 17.58 -13.25
C GLU A 122 -7.82 16.80 -12.11
N GLY A 123 -7.05 16.55 -11.04
CA GLY A 123 -7.50 15.78 -9.88
C GLY A 123 -7.45 14.26 -10.11
N TYR A 124 -8.20 13.51 -9.30
CA TYR A 124 -8.30 12.07 -9.35
C TYR A 124 -9.29 11.59 -10.40
N GLY A 125 -8.95 10.49 -11.07
CA GLY A 125 -9.83 9.79 -11.99
C GLY A 125 -9.89 10.40 -13.41
N ILE A 126 -10.87 10.01 -14.21
CA ILE A 126 -11.00 10.44 -15.60
C ILE A 126 -11.25 11.95 -15.69
N SER A 127 -10.52 12.66 -16.57
CA SER A 127 -10.65 14.10 -16.79
C SER A 127 -11.24 14.43 -18.17
N ILE A 128 -11.97 15.53 -18.27
CA ILE A 128 -12.46 16.09 -19.56
C ILE A 128 -11.29 16.47 -20.44
N LYS A 129 -10.23 17.08 -19.86
CA LYS A 129 -9.02 17.47 -20.58
C LYS A 129 -8.35 16.28 -21.30
N ALA A 130 -8.32 15.12 -20.64
CA ALA A 130 -7.79 13.89 -21.25
C ALA A 130 -8.68 13.37 -22.40
N ILE A 131 -10.00 13.47 -22.27
CA ILE A 131 -10.93 13.06 -23.34
C ILE A 131 -10.78 14.00 -24.55
N ASP A 132 -10.67 15.30 -24.33
CA ASP A 132 -10.42 16.27 -25.41
C ASP A 132 -9.05 16.08 -26.07
N TYR A 133 -8.04 15.71 -25.28
CA TYR A 133 -6.73 15.30 -25.82
C TYR A 133 -6.85 14.04 -26.67
N ALA A 134 -7.56 13.02 -26.21
CA ALA A 134 -7.82 11.79 -26.95
C ALA A 134 -8.53 12.06 -28.29
N GLU A 135 -9.53 12.92 -28.30
CA GLU A 135 -10.24 13.34 -29.51
C GLU A 135 -9.29 14.00 -30.52
N ARG A 136 -8.47 14.98 -30.06
CA ARG A 136 -7.48 15.64 -30.93
C ARG A 136 -6.45 14.67 -31.54
N LYS A 137 -6.13 13.58 -30.82
CA LYS A 137 -5.22 12.51 -31.27
C LYS A 137 -5.92 11.42 -32.08
N GLY A 138 -7.21 11.55 -32.33
CA GLY A 138 -7.98 10.58 -33.11
C GLY A 138 -8.22 9.24 -32.42
N VAL A 139 -8.05 9.17 -31.08
CA VAL A 139 -8.26 7.96 -30.29
C VAL A 139 -9.66 7.41 -30.48
N LYS A 140 -9.80 6.09 -30.59
CA LYS A 140 -11.07 5.38 -30.71
C LYS A 140 -11.41 4.56 -29.49
N LEU A 141 -10.41 4.14 -28.71
CA LEU A 141 -10.58 3.36 -27.51
C LEU A 141 -9.70 3.91 -26.39
N ILE A 142 -10.31 4.19 -25.24
CA ILE A 142 -9.62 4.47 -23.99
C ILE A 142 -9.76 3.25 -23.07
N ILE A 143 -8.63 2.71 -22.60
CA ILE A 143 -8.59 1.69 -21.55
C ILE A 143 -8.22 2.40 -20.27
N ALA A 144 -9.21 2.62 -19.39
CA ALA A 144 -9.01 3.27 -18.10
C ALA A 144 -8.69 2.21 -17.03
N LEU A 145 -7.64 2.45 -16.27
CA LEU A 145 -7.07 1.52 -15.29
C LEU A 145 -7.02 2.21 -13.93
N ASP A 146 -7.43 1.51 -12.87
CA ASP A 146 -7.43 2.00 -11.51
C ASP A 146 -8.30 3.26 -11.29
N CYS A 147 -9.27 3.48 -12.15
CA CYS A 147 -10.22 4.58 -12.07
C CYS A 147 -11.37 4.40 -13.04
N GLY A 148 -12.44 5.15 -12.80
CA GLY A 148 -13.51 5.30 -13.78
C GLY A 148 -14.85 4.70 -13.39
N ILE A 149 -14.93 3.86 -12.36
CA ILE A 149 -16.19 3.20 -11.94
C ILE A 149 -17.34 4.18 -11.60
N LYS A 150 -17.01 5.42 -11.25
CA LYS A 150 -17.96 6.50 -10.94
C LYS A 150 -18.03 7.59 -12.02
N ALA A 151 -17.36 7.42 -13.16
CA ALA A 151 -17.19 8.46 -14.17
C ALA A 151 -18.32 8.51 -15.22
N THR A 152 -19.58 8.37 -14.82
CA THR A 152 -20.75 8.23 -15.70
C THR A 152 -20.85 9.38 -16.72
N GLU A 153 -20.77 10.63 -16.27
CA GLU A 153 -20.90 11.81 -17.15
C GLU A 153 -19.72 11.92 -18.13
N LYS A 154 -18.51 11.61 -17.66
CA LYS A 154 -17.29 11.71 -18.47
C LYS A 154 -17.25 10.62 -19.56
N VAL A 155 -17.72 9.41 -19.24
CA VAL A 155 -17.86 8.32 -20.22
C VAL A 155 -18.92 8.67 -21.27
N ALA A 156 -20.05 9.24 -20.85
CA ALA A 156 -21.09 9.74 -21.78
C ALA A 156 -20.54 10.85 -22.69
N TYR A 157 -19.75 11.77 -22.15
CA TYR A 157 -19.07 12.83 -22.92
C TYR A 157 -18.12 12.25 -23.99
N ALA A 158 -17.31 11.27 -23.64
CA ALA A 158 -16.42 10.59 -24.58
C ALA A 158 -17.19 9.83 -25.68
N ARG A 159 -18.25 9.14 -25.29
CA ARG A 159 -19.13 8.43 -26.26
C ARG A 159 -19.74 9.39 -27.26
N ALA A 160 -20.16 10.59 -26.85
CA ALA A 160 -20.67 11.62 -27.78
C ALA A 160 -19.61 12.08 -28.80
N LYS A 161 -18.32 11.90 -28.51
CA LYS A 161 -17.19 12.17 -29.41
C LYS A 161 -16.75 10.94 -30.22
N GLY A 162 -17.45 9.82 -30.12
CA GLY A 162 -17.11 8.57 -30.78
C GLY A 162 -15.87 7.88 -30.23
N ILE A 163 -15.62 8.01 -28.94
CA ILE A 163 -14.54 7.36 -28.20
C ILE A 163 -15.16 6.34 -27.24
N ASP A 164 -14.77 5.08 -27.39
CA ASP A 164 -15.18 3.98 -26.54
C ASP A 164 -14.32 3.91 -25.27
N PHE A 165 -14.92 3.41 -24.18
CA PHE A 165 -14.22 3.13 -22.92
C PHE A 165 -14.28 1.65 -22.55
N ILE A 166 -13.16 1.12 -22.06
CA ILE A 166 -13.07 -0.06 -21.21
C ILE A 166 -12.56 0.42 -19.86
N ILE A 167 -13.28 0.13 -18.78
CA ILE A 167 -12.92 0.50 -17.42
C ILE A 167 -12.44 -0.75 -16.67
N CYS A 168 -11.23 -0.69 -16.10
CA CYS A 168 -10.65 -1.70 -15.22
C CYS A 168 -10.40 -1.03 -13.86
N ASP A 169 -11.32 -1.21 -12.92
CA ASP A 169 -11.29 -0.53 -11.63
C ASP A 169 -11.52 -1.53 -10.49
N HIS A 170 -11.22 -1.14 -9.28
CA HIS A 170 -11.40 -1.94 -8.07
C HIS A 170 -12.02 -1.14 -6.92
N HIS A 171 -12.34 0.11 -7.15
CA HIS A 171 -13.01 0.96 -6.19
C HIS A 171 -14.48 0.58 -6.02
N LEU A 172 -15.10 0.97 -4.91
CA LEU A 172 -16.53 0.74 -4.69
C LEU A 172 -17.35 1.49 -5.73
N PRO A 173 -18.25 0.79 -6.44
CA PRO A 173 -19.17 1.41 -7.41
C PRO A 173 -20.04 2.48 -6.76
N GLY A 174 -20.50 3.43 -7.57
CA GLY A 174 -21.59 4.34 -7.22
C GLY A 174 -22.96 3.71 -7.48
N ASP A 175 -24.03 4.49 -7.29
CA ASP A 175 -25.41 4.07 -7.55
C ASP A 175 -25.65 3.73 -9.04
N THR A 176 -24.86 4.34 -9.92
CA THR A 176 -24.92 4.13 -11.38
C THR A 176 -23.56 3.73 -11.91
N ILE A 177 -23.56 2.75 -12.82
CA ILE A 177 -22.36 2.28 -13.51
C ILE A 177 -22.23 3.02 -14.85
N PRO A 178 -21.04 3.51 -15.24
CA PRO A 178 -20.83 4.15 -16.54
C PRO A 178 -21.22 3.25 -17.71
N GLU A 179 -21.87 3.84 -18.73
CA GLU A 179 -22.23 3.14 -19.97
C GLU A 179 -21.02 2.99 -20.92
N ALA A 180 -19.96 2.35 -20.43
CA ALA A 180 -18.80 1.97 -21.20
C ALA A 180 -19.04 0.68 -22.00
N VAL A 181 -18.21 0.39 -23.00
CA VAL A 181 -18.26 -0.88 -23.73
C VAL A 181 -18.11 -2.05 -22.77
N ALA A 182 -17.20 -1.94 -21.81
CA ALA A 182 -17.05 -2.90 -20.72
C ALA A 182 -16.61 -2.19 -19.44
N VAL A 183 -17.11 -2.67 -18.30
CA VAL A 183 -16.66 -2.29 -16.97
C VAL A 183 -16.21 -3.56 -16.26
N LEU A 184 -14.92 -3.67 -16.04
CA LEU A 184 -14.26 -4.76 -15.31
C LEU A 184 -13.98 -4.26 -13.89
N ASP A 185 -14.84 -4.63 -12.98
CA ASP A 185 -14.69 -4.35 -11.56
C ASP A 185 -15.33 -5.50 -10.79
N PRO A 186 -14.53 -6.25 -10.01
CA PRO A 186 -15.04 -7.37 -9.24
C PRO A 186 -16.05 -6.96 -8.15
N LYS A 187 -16.04 -5.69 -7.72
CA LYS A 187 -16.93 -5.16 -6.68
C LYS A 187 -18.29 -4.70 -7.19
N GLN A 188 -18.56 -4.79 -8.50
CA GLN A 188 -19.92 -4.58 -9.00
C GLN A 188 -20.89 -5.57 -8.35
N HIS A 189 -22.07 -5.11 -7.97
CA HIS A 189 -23.07 -5.89 -7.24
C HIS A 189 -23.42 -7.24 -7.90
N ASP A 190 -23.49 -7.26 -9.22
CA ASP A 190 -23.86 -8.42 -10.04
C ASP A 190 -22.66 -9.12 -10.73
N CYS A 191 -21.44 -8.82 -10.30
CA CYS A 191 -20.24 -9.48 -10.77
C CYS A 191 -20.01 -10.79 -10.00
N LEU A 192 -19.91 -11.91 -10.73
CA LEU A 192 -19.71 -13.24 -10.15
C LEU A 192 -18.24 -13.61 -9.93
N TYR A 193 -17.31 -12.67 -10.19
CA TYR A 193 -15.89 -12.93 -9.96
C TYR A 193 -15.62 -13.23 -8.49
N PRO A 194 -14.97 -14.39 -8.17
CA PRO A 194 -14.92 -14.86 -6.79
C PRO A 194 -14.08 -13.98 -5.85
N PHE A 195 -13.01 -13.35 -6.37
CA PHE A 195 -12.09 -12.55 -5.58
C PHE A 195 -12.32 -11.04 -5.80
N LYS A 196 -12.70 -10.32 -4.74
CA LYS A 196 -13.12 -8.90 -4.82
C LYS A 196 -11.99 -7.90 -4.59
N GLU A 197 -10.84 -8.33 -4.08
CA GLU A 197 -9.81 -7.46 -3.54
C GLU A 197 -8.58 -7.35 -4.47
N LEU A 198 -8.76 -7.53 -5.78
CA LEU A 198 -7.69 -7.22 -6.75
C LEU A 198 -7.34 -5.72 -6.68
N SER A 199 -6.06 -5.36 -6.90
CA SER A 199 -5.68 -3.98 -7.19
C SER A 199 -6.13 -3.56 -8.59
N GLY A 200 -6.12 -2.26 -8.91
CA GLY A 200 -6.45 -1.78 -10.24
C GLY A 200 -5.56 -2.39 -11.33
N CYS A 201 -4.25 -2.50 -11.07
CA CYS A 201 -3.33 -3.24 -11.93
C CYS A 201 -3.66 -4.73 -12.01
N GLY A 202 -4.10 -5.33 -10.88
CA GLY A 202 -4.57 -6.72 -10.83
C GLY A 202 -5.80 -6.95 -11.74
N VAL A 203 -6.75 -6.04 -11.76
CA VAL A 203 -7.90 -6.09 -12.70
C VAL A 203 -7.43 -5.97 -14.14
N GLY A 204 -6.53 -5.02 -14.43
CA GLY A 204 -5.89 -4.90 -15.74
C GLY A 204 -5.15 -6.18 -16.15
N PHE A 205 -4.45 -6.84 -15.22
CA PHE A 205 -3.79 -8.13 -15.46
C PHE A 205 -4.80 -9.21 -15.85
N LYS A 206 -5.94 -9.29 -15.17
CA LYS A 206 -7.01 -10.23 -15.51
C LYS A 206 -7.60 -9.96 -16.90
N MET A 207 -7.71 -8.69 -17.30
CA MET A 207 -8.11 -8.33 -18.67
C MET A 207 -7.11 -8.85 -19.71
N LEU A 208 -5.81 -8.69 -19.47
CA LEU A 208 -4.78 -9.21 -20.37
C LEU A 208 -4.75 -10.75 -20.38
N GLN A 209 -4.96 -11.40 -19.23
CA GLN A 209 -5.11 -12.84 -19.15
C GLN A 209 -6.30 -13.32 -20.00
N GLY A 210 -7.46 -12.65 -19.88
CA GLY A 210 -8.64 -12.95 -20.70
C GLY A 210 -8.37 -12.76 -22.19
N TYR A 211 -7.65 -11.70 -22.56
CA TYR A 211 -7.26 -11.47 -23.95
C TYR A 211 -6.33 -12.59 -24.48
N CYS A 212 -5.33 -13.02 -23.68
CA CYS A 212 -4.48 -14.14 -24.04
C CYS A 212 -5.28 -15.43 -24.26
N GLN A 213 -6.23 -15.75 -23.38
CA GLN A 213 -7.11 -16.91 -23.55
C GLN A 213 -7.97 -16.79 -24.82
N TYR A 214 -8.57 -15.62 -25.06
CA TYR A 214 -9.39 -15.35 -26.25
C TYR A 214 -8.63 -15.51 -27.56
N LYS A 215 -7.34 -15.10 -27.58
CA LYS A 215 -6.46 -15.19 -28.77
C LYS A 215 -5.63 -16.45 -28.82
N ASN A 216 -5.75 -17.38 -27.85
CA ASN A 216 -4.89 -18.56 -27.68
C ASN A 216 -3.38 -18.20 -27.63
N LEU A 217 -3.04 -17.08 -26.98
CA LEU A 217 -1.66 -16.67 -26.70
C LEU A 217 -1.16 -17.39 -25.44
N PRO A 218 0.16 -17.66 -25.34
CA PRO A 218 0.71 -18.32 -24.17
C PRO A 218 0.63 -17.44 -22.92
N PHE A 219 0.35 -18.03 -21.76
CA PHE A 219 0.29 -17.32 -20.47
C PHE A 219 1.59 -16.57 -20.14
N SER A 220 2.74 -17.07 -20.65
CA SER A 220 4.04 -16.40 -20.49
C SER A 220 4.07 -14.96 -21.01
N ASP A 221 3.13 -14.59 -21.89
CA ASP A 221 3.04 -13.23 -22.42
C ASP A 221 2.52 -12.23 -21.38
N VAL A 222 1.74 -12.68 -20.39
CA VAL A 222 1.30 -11.88 -19.25
C VAL A 222 2.10 -12.19 -17.98
N GLU A 223 2.59 -13.41 -17.77
CA GLU A 223 3.44 -13.76 -16.63
C GLU A 223 4.66 -12.83 -16.52
N CYS A 224 5.22 -12.43 -17.65
CA CYS A 224 6.34 -11.49 -17.67
C CYS A 224 6.03 -10.09 -17.14
N LEU A 225 4.79 -9.76 -16.86
CA LEU A 225 4.32 -8.48 -16.32
C LEU A 225 4.08 -8.50 -14.80
N LEU A 226 4.25 -9.65 -14.15
CA LEU A 226 3.97 -9.82 -12.72
C LEU A 226 4.88 -8.98 -11.82
N ASP A 227 6.03 -8.51 -12.30
CA ASP A 227 6.88 -7.56 -11.60
C ASP A 227 6.19 -6.20 -11.38
N LEU A 228 5.34 -5.74 -12.31
CA LEU A 228 4.50 -4.55 -12.12
C LEU A 228 3.33 -4.83 -11.16
N VAL A 229 2.69 -5.98 -11.33
CA VAL A 229 1.52 -6.37 -10.51
C VAL A 229 1.89 -6.43 -9.03
N VAL A 230 3.05 -6.99 -8.66
CA VAL A 230 3.46 -7.03 -7.25
C VAL A 230 3.78 -5.64 -6.70
N VAL A 231 4.34 -4.75 -7.53
CA VAL A 231 4.60 -3.35 -7.12
C VAL A 231 3.29 -2.61 -6.86
N SER A 232 2.27 -2.83 -7.69
CA SER A 232 0.91 -2.35 -7.48
C SER A 232 0.30 -2.90 -6.17
N ILE A 233 0.16 -4.23 -6.05
CA ILE A 233 -0.42 -4.90 -4.87
C ILE A 233 0.17 -4.38 -3.56
N ALA A 234 1.50 -4.26 -3.52
CA ALA A 234 2.20 -3.81 -2.32
C ALA A 234 1.98 -2.32 -2.03
N SER A 235 1.92 -1.47 -3.07
CA SER A 235 1.83 -0.01 -2.92
C SER A 235 0.41 0.47 -2.64
N ASP A 236 -0.59 -0.23 -3.17
CA ASP A 236 -2.01 0.06 -2.92
C ASP A 236 -2.53 -0.59 -1.62
N ILE A 237 -1.66 -1.41 -0.97
CA ILE A 237 -1.94 -2.01 0.35
C ILE A 237 -3.19 -2.89 0.33
N VAL A 238 -3.51 -3.51 -0.81
CA VAL A 238 -4.63 -4.45 -0.91
C VAL A 238 -4.38 -5.76 -0.14
N PRO A 239 -5.43 -6.48 0.29
CA PRO A 239 -5.30 -7.74 1.01
C PRO A 239 -4.39 -8.76 0.31
N LEU A 240 -3.41 -9.30 1.04
CA LEU A 240 -2.42 -10.25 0.50
C LEU A 240 -2.87 -11.70 0.70
N VAL A 241 -4.09 -11.96 0.26
CA VAL A 241 -4.77 -13.26 0.31
C VAL A 241 -5.27 -13.65 -1.08
N GLY A 242 -5.81 -14.84 -1.26
CA GLY A 242 -6.40 -15.30 -2.52
C GLY A 242 -5.49 -15.07 -3.72
N GLU A 243 -6.03 -14.47 -4.79
CA GLU A 243 -5.26 -14.21 -6.01
C GLU A 243 -4.12 -13.21 -5.81
N ASN A 244 -4.32 -12.17 -4.98
CA ASN A 244 -3.25 -11.20 -4.69
C ASN A 244 -2.02 -11.88 -4.08
N ARG A 245 -2.21 -12.91 -3.23
CA ARG A 245 -1.10 -13.68 -2.69
C ARG A 245 -0.37 -14.49 -3.78
N ILE A 246 -1.11 -15.11 -4.70
CA ILE A 246 -0.52 -15.86 -5.82
C ILE A 246 0.27 -14.91 -6.72
N LEU A 247 -0.36 -13.80 -7.14
CA LEU A 247 0.25 -12.79 -8.01
C LEU A 247 1.48 -12.16 -7.35
N ALA A 248 1.41 -11.84 -6.05
CA ALA A 248 2.54 -11.29 -5.30
C ALA A 248 3.69 -12.29 -5.13
N TYR A 249 3.42 -13.57 -4.90
CA TYR A 249 4.44 -14.61 -4.79
C TYR A 249 5.27 -14.71 -6.09
N TYR A 250 4.60 -14.85 -7.23
CA TYR A 250 5.29 -14.94 -8.53
C TYR A 250 5.86 -13.59 -8.97
N GLY A 251 5.18 -12.50 -8.65
CA GLY A 251 5.68 -11.15 -8.91
C GLY A 251 6.96 -10.84 -8.16
N LEU A 252 7.05 -11.18 -6.85
CA LEU A 252 8.29 -11.06 -6.08
C LEU A 252 9.40 -11.96 -6.64
N LYS A 253 9.08 -13.20 -7.00
CA LYS A 253 10.05 -14.08 -7.63
C LYS A 253 10.63 -13.43 -8.88
N ARG A 254 9.77 -12.92 -9.76
CA ARG A 254 10.19 -12.24 -10.97
C ARG A 254 10.99 -10.97 -10.70
N LEU A 255 10.54 -10.14 -9.75
CA LEU A 255 11.22 -8.91 -9.35
C LEU A 255 12.64 -9.17 -8.82
N ASN A 256 12.86 -10.29 -8.14
CA ASN A 256 14.16 -10.71 -7.64
C ASN A 256 15.05 -11.37 -8.69
N GLU A 257 14.46 -12.15 -9.62
CA GLU A 257 15.23 -12.93 -10.59
C GLU A 257 15.48 -12.17 -11.91
N LYS A 258 14.46 -11.47 -12.40
CA LYS A 258 14.49 -10.83 -13.73
C LYS A 258 13.59 -9.59 -13.78
N PRO A 259 13.86 -8.54 -12.99
CA PRO A 259 13.09 -7.30 -13.04
C PRO A 259 13.24 -6.62 -14.40
N ARG A 260 12.22 -5.84 -14.80
CA ARG A 260 12.37 -4.95 -15.96
C ARG A 260 13.38 -3.85 -15.69
N LYS A 261 13.96 -3.26 -16.75
CA LYS A 261 15.06 -2.29 -16.62
C LYS A 261 14.72 -1.08 -15.75
N GLY A 262 13.50 -0.54 -15.87
CA GLY A 262 13.08 0.58 -15.04
C GLY A 262 13.00 0.23 -13.55
N LEU A 263 12.41 -0.92 -13.20
CA LEU A 263 12.38 -1.38 -11.80
C LEU A 263 13.79 -1.72 -11.30
N LEU A 264 14.65 -2.30 -12.14
CA LEU A 264 16.05 -2.56 -11.78
C LEU A 264 16.80 -1.26 -11.45
N SER A 265 16.56 -0.18 -12.21
CA SER A 265 17.13 1.14 -11.91
C SER A 265 16.73 1.61 -10.50
N ILE A 266 15.44 1.58 -10.16
CA ILE A 266 14.97 1.96 -8.82
C ILE A 266 15.51 1.03 -7.73
N ILE A 267 15.59 -0.27 -7.98
CA ILE A 267 16.16 -1.27 -7.06
C ILE A 267 17.62 -0.91 -6.73
N LYS A 268 18.43 -0.58 -7.74
CA LYS A 268 19.83 -0.15 -7.57
C LYS A 268 19.92 1.15 -6.76
N ILE A 269 19.09 2.15 -7.08
CA ILE A 269 19.02 3.43 -6.36
C ILE A 269 18.63 3.21 -4.88
N CYS A 270 17.75 2.24 -4.61
CA CYS A 270 17.38 1.86 -3.24
C CYS A 270 18.46 1.08 -2.49
N GLY A 271 19.54 0.64 -3.15
CA GLY A 271 20.55 -0.24 -2.59
C GLY A 271 20.03 -1.66 -2.28
N LEU A 272 19.04 -2.13 -3.04
CA LEU A 272 18.39 -3.43 -2.87
C LEU A 272 18.93 -4.51 -3.80
N ASP A 273 19.84 -4.19 -4.70
CA ASP A 273 20.41 -5.09 -5.72
C ASP A 273 21.19 -6.28 -5.14
N LYS A 274 21.55 -6.23 -3.86
CA LYS A 274 22.27 -7.29 -3.12
C LYS A 274 21.42 -8.01 -2.09
N HIS A 275 20.13 -7.76 -2.06
CA HIS A 275 19.19 -8.30 -1.07
C HIS A 275 17.99 -8.96 -1.76
N VAL A 276 17.37 -9.90 -1.07
CA VAL A 276 16.07 -10.43 -1.51
C VAL A 276 15.01 -9.36 -1.21
N ILE A 277 14.38 -8.86 -2.27
CA ILE A 277 13.34 -7.84 -2.20
C ILE A 277 12.07 -8.45 -1.62
N THR A 278 11.50 -7.76 -0.64
CA THR A 278 10.26 -8.14 0.05
C THR A 278 9.13 -7.16 -0.24
N ILE A 279 7.92 -7.47 0.19
CA ILE A 279 6.77 -6.53 0.15
C ILE A 279 7.11 -5.24 0.92
N ASP A 280 7.73 -5.35 2.11
CA ASP A 280 8.16 -4.18 2.88
C ASP A 280 9.11 -3.26 2.08
N ASP A 281 10.04 -3.82 1.31
CA ASP A 281 10.94 -3.02 0.47
C ASP A 281 10.18 -2.28 -0.64
N ILE A 282 9.15 -2.91 -1.20
CA ILE A 282 8.28 -2.24 -2.19
C ILE A 282 7.52 -1.10 -1.50
N VAL A 283 6.83 -1.38 -0.38
CA VAL A 283 6.00 -0.39 0.35
C VAL A 283 6.81 0.80 0.84
N PHE A 284 8.03 0.58 1.37
CA PHE A 284 8.78 1.63 2.07
C PHE A 284 9.92 2.24 1.24
N LYS A 285 10.34 1.61 0.13
CA LYS A 285 11.48 2.10 -0.66
C LYS A 285 11.14 2.32 -2.14
N ILE A 286 10.54 1.34 -2.82
CA ILE A 286 10.25 1.40 -4.26
C ILE A 286 9.01 2.26 -4.52
N GLY A 287 7.87 1.90 -3.95
CA GLY A 287 6.59 2.59 -4.14
C GLY A 287 6.61 4.08 -3.83
N PRO A 288 7.19 4.52 -2.68
CA PRO A 288 7.29 5.94 -2.36
C PRO A 288 8.08 6.76 -3.37
N ARG A 289 9.07 6.18 -4.06
CA ARG A 289 9.81 6.85 -5.13
C ARG A 289 8.93 7.06 -6.36
N ILE A 290 8.28 6.00 -6.82
CA ILE A 290 7.36 6.06 -7.97
C ILE A 290 6.24 7.06 -7.69
N ASN A 291 5.63 7.01 -6.50
CA ASN A 291 4.58 7.95 -6.07
C ASN A 291 5.07 9.41 -5.96
N ALA A 292 6.35 9.65 -5.72
CA ALA A 292 6.86 11.00 -5.54
C ALA A 292 6.75 11.82 -6.83
N ALA A 293 6.96 11.19 -7.99
CA ALA A 293 6.84 11.86 -9.28
C ALA A 293 5.44 12.49 -9.48
N GLY A 294 4.36 11.78 -9.12
CA GLY A 294 2.99 12.30 -9.20
C GLY A 294 2.58 13.26 -8.07
N ARG A 295 3.47 13.57 -7.11
CA ARG A 295 3.21 14.49 -5.98
C ARG A 295 3.92 15.81 -6.11
N MET A 296 4.95 15.90 -6.93
CA MET A 296 5.70 17.13 -7.16
C MET A 296 5.12 17.87 -8.35
N GLU A 297 4.91 19.18 -8.21
CA GLU A 297 4.56 20.03 -9.34
C GLU A 297 5.76 20.07 -10.30
N VAL A 298 5.49 19.80 -11.57
CA VAL A 298 6.45 20.01 -12.65
C VAL A 298 5.93 21.22 -13.43
N ASP A 299 6.54 22.37 -13.20
CA ASP A 299 6.25 23.57 -14.00
C ASP A 299 6.61 23.29 -15.47
N SER A 300 5.61 23.12 -16.31
CA SER A 300 5.77 23.15 -17.75
C SER A 300 4.74 24.11 -18.33
N ASP A 301 5.17 25.33 -18.63
CA ASP A 301 4.40 26.31 -19.43
C ASP A 301 4.30 25.88 -20.92
N ASP A 302 4.89 24.78 -21.31
CA ASP A 302 4.87 24.28 -22.67
C ASP A 302 3.68 23.31 -22.88
N GLU A 303 2.67 23.75 -23.62
CA GLU A 303 1.52 22.91 -24.03
C GLU A 303 1.94 21.64 -24.79
N ASN A 304 3.19 21.55 -25.26
CA ASN A 304 3.78 20.39 -25.94
C ASN A 304 4.76 19.62 -25.05
N ALA A 305 5.06 20.10 -23.83
CA ALA A 305 5.93 19.38 -22.92
C ALA A 305 5.26 18.07 -22.47
N ALA A 306 6.10 17.09 -22.19
CA ALA A 306 5.63 15.82 -21.61
C ALA A 306 4.89 16.12 -20.29
N PRO A 307 3.64 15.69 -20.16
CA PRO A 307 2.83 16.02 -19.00
C PRO A 307 3.40 15.40 -17.73
N SER A 308 3.11 16.02 -16.60
CA SER A 308 3.24 15.65 -15.20
C SER A 308 4.19 14.52 -14.77
N GLY A 309 4.66 14.54 -13.54
CA GLY A 309 5.55 13.53 -12.97
C GLY A 309 5.03 12.08 -13.03
N GLY A 310 3.71 11.86 -13.12
CA GLY A 310 3.11 10.54 -13.33
C GLY A 310 3.52 9.90 -14.67
N HIS A 311 3.67 10.69 -15.71
CA HIS A 311 4.19 10.20 -17.00
C HIS A 311 5.62 9.69 -16.89
N SER A 312 6.48 10.34 -16.09
CA SER A 312 7.85 9.89 -15.86
C SER A 312 7.91 8.52 -15.20
N ALA A 313 6.96 8.21 -14.30
CA ALA A 313 6.83 6.87 -13.71
C ALA A 313 6.50 5.80 -14.77
N VAL A 314 5.57 6.10 -15.69
CA VAL A 314 5.26 5.18 -16.79
C VAL A 314 6.45 5.04 -17.73
N TYR A 315 7.11 6.13 -18.15
CA TYR A 315 8.30 6.09 -19.01
C TYR A 315 9.41 5.24 -18.39
N LEU A 316 9.66 5.37 -17.08
CA LEU A 316 10.59 4.49 -16.37
C LEU A 316 10.22 3.02 -16.53
N MET A 317 8.96 2.68 -16.26
CA MET A 317 8.51 1.29 -16.24
C MET A 317 8.40 0.63 -17.61
N VAL A 318 8.24 1.42 -18.69
CA VAL A 318 8.24 0.90 -20.07
C VAL A 318 9.61 1.01 -20.74
N ALA A 319 10.62 1.59 -20.09
CA ALA A 319 11.96 1.76 -20.62
C ALA A 319 12.60 0.41 -21.02
N ARG A 320 13.22 0.39 -22.23
CA ARG A 320 13.79 -0.82 -22.84
C ARG A 320 15.30 -0.84 -22.86
N ASP A 321 15.92 0.29 -22.68
CA ASP A 321 17.36 0.40 -22.54
C ASP A 321 17.72 0.90 -21.13
N GLU A 322 18.99 0.70 -20.74
CA GLU A 322 19.45 1.03 -19.39
C GLU A 322 19.70 2.54 -19.21
N GLU A 323 19.99 3.25 -20.29
CA GLU A 323 20.27 4.68 -20.25
C GLU A 323 18.99 5.45 -19.92
N VAL A 324 17.91 5.20 -20.67
CA VAL A 324 16.58 5.79 -20.42
C VAL A 324 16.05 5.38 -19.04
N ALA A 325 16.22 4.12 -18.65
CA ALA A 325 15.81 3.66 -17.33
C ALA A 325 16.57 4.36 -16.20
N SER A 326 17.86 4.64 -16.40
CA SER A 326 18.69 5.34 -15.41
C SER A 326 18.34 6.82 -15.31
N GLU A 327 18.05 7.47 -16.45
CA GLU A 327 17.63 8.88 -16.49
C GLU A 327 16.33 9.10 -15.73
N TYR A 328 15.25 8.35 -16.07
CA TYR A 328 13.98 8.46 -15.37
C TYR A 328 14.09 7.99 -13.91
N GLY A 329 14.92 6.98 -13.61
CA GLY A 329 15.18 6.54 -12.25
C GLY A 329 15.81 7.63 -11.39
N ALA A 330 16.81 8.34 -11.90
CA ALA A 330 17.46 9.46 -11.22
C ALA A 330 16.49 10.64 -11.00
N PHE A 331 15.68 10.98 -12.02
CA PHE A 331 14.65 12.01 -11.89
C PHE A 331 13.66 11.69 -10.77
N ILE A 332 13.12 10.47 -10.75
CA ILE A 332 12.17 10.01 -9.73
C ILE A 332 12.78 10.01 -8.32
N ASP A 333 14.06 9.64 -8.19
CA ASP A 333 14.75 9.70 -6.90
C ASP A 333 14.93 11.15 -6.42
N THR A 334 15.24 12.06 -7.33
CA THR A 334 15.30 13.50 -7.02
C THR A 334 13.94 14.00 -6.50
N CYS A 335 12.85 13.73 -7.21
CA CYS A 335 11.49 14.06 -6.75
C CYS A 335 11.19 13.47 -5.36
N ASN A 336 11.65 12.25 -5.08
CA ASN A 336 11.46 11.63 -3.78
C ASN A 336 12.32 12.27 -2.67
N GLN A 337 13.53 12.73 -2.96
CA GLN A 337 14.34 13.47 -1.99
C GLN A 337 13.69 14.82 -1.66
N ASP A 338 13.25 15.56 -2.67
CA ASP A 338 12.56 16.83 -2.49
C ASP A 338 11.27 16.66 -1.70
N ARG A 339 10.45 15.66 -2.05
CA ARG A 339 9.26 15.29 -1.27
C ARG A 339 9.60 15.02 0.20
N LYS A 340 10.68 14.26 0.48
CA LYS A 340 11.10 13.97 1.86
C LYS A 340 11.53 15.21 2.63
N ASN A 341 12.22 16.15 1.96
CA ASN A 341 12.66 17.40 2.58
C ASN A 341 11.45 18.27 2.93
N ILE A 342 10.51 18.41 2.00
CA ILE A 342 9.27 19.17 2.20
C ILE A 342 8.40 18.52 3.30
N ASP A 343 8.21 17.19 3.25
CA ASP A 343 7.48 16.43 4.26
C ASP A 343 8.08 16.66 5.67
N ARG A 344 9.41 16.60 5.80
CA ARG A 344 10.10 16.85 7.07
C ARG A 344 9.90 18.28 7.57
N SER A 345 10.03 19.27 6.69
CA SER A 345 9.83 20.69 7.03
C SER A 345 8.39 20.94 7.49
N ILE A 346 7.39 20.50 6.71
CA ILE A 346 5.97 20.69 7.06
C ILE A 346 5.62 19.94 8.35
N THR A 347 6.12 18.74 8.53
CA THR A 347 5.89 17.95 9.77
C THR A 347 6.47 18.67 10.99
N GLN A 348 7.66 19.24 10.87
CA GLN A 348 8.29 20.00 11.95
C GLN A 348 7.46 21.26 12.29
N GLU A 349 7.06 22.06 11.28
CA GLU A 349 6.19 23.22 11.49
C GLU A 349 4.86 22.83 12.15
N ALA A 350 4.26 21.69 11.72
CA ALA A 350 3.01 21.18 12.29
C ALA A 350 3.18 20.81 13.77
N HIS A 351 4.29 20.17 14.15
CA HIS A 351 4.62 19.90 15.55
C HIS A 351 4.76 21.19 16.38
N GLU A 352 5.47 22.19 15.85
CA GLU A 352 5.65 23.49 16.51
C GLU A 352 4.31 24.19 16.75
N ILE A 353 3.40 24.17 15.77
CA ILE A 353 2.04 24.70 15.91
C ILE A 353 1.30 23.99 17.03
N ILE A 354 1.30 22.65 17.06
CA ILE A 354 0.57 21.86 18.07
C ILE A 354 1.15 22.08 19.47
N GLU A 355 2.48 22.05 19.61
CA GLU A 355 3.15 22.18 20.90
C GLU A 355 3.08 23.60 21.48
N SER A 356 3.00 24.63 20.63
CA SER A 356 2.86 26.02 21.06
C SER A 356 1.45 26.40 21.54
N HIS A 357 0.44 25.54 21.27
CA HIS A 357 -0.95 25.79 21.66
C HIS A 357 -1.43 24.72 22.64
N PRO A 358 -1.45 24.97 23.97
CA PRO A 358 -1.84 23.99 25.00
C PRO A 358 -3.21 23.36 24.74
N ASP A 359 -4.16 24.16 24.25
CA ASP A 359 -5.50 23.67 23.91
C ASP A 359 -5.47 22.62 22.79
N MET A 360 -4.61 22.77 21.80
CA MET A 360 -4.46 21.80 20.70
C MET A 360 -3.79 20.52 21.18
N LYS A 361 -2.83 20.64 22.10
CA LYS A 361 -2.07 19.50 22.62
C LYS A 361 -2.97 18.49 23.33
N ASN A 362 -3.98 18.96 24.06
CA ASN A 362 -4.85 18.13 24.91
C ASN A 362 -6.14 17.67 24.23
N ARG A 363 -6.39 18.04 22.96
CA ARG A 363 -7.59 17.63 22.21
C ARG A 363 -7.51 16.16 21.79
N LYS A 364 -8.68 15.54 21.62
CA LYS A 364 -8.81 14.19 21.05
C LYS A 364 -8.69 14.13 19.52
N SER A 365 -8.54 15.27 18.87
CA SER A 365 -8.31 15.38 17.42
C SER A 365 -7.30 16.49 17.12
N THR A 366 -6.73 16.44 15.90
CA THR A 366 -5.86 17.48 15.37
C THR A 366 -6.45 18.04 14.08
N VAL A 367 -6.72 19.34 14.04
CA VAL A 367 -7.04 20.03 12.78
C VAL A 367 -6.12 21.24 12.67
N ILE A 368 -5.27 21.26 11.66
CA ILE A 368 -4.31 22.34 11.43
C ILE A 368 -4.40 22.87 10.01
N TYR A 369 -4.14 24.16 9.84
CA TYR A 369 -4.20 24.85 8.56
C TYR A 369 -2.98 25.76 8.38
N ASN A 370 -2.34 25.62 7.22
CA ASN A 370 -1.34 26.58 6.78
C ASN A 370 -1.45 26.72 5.24
N PRO A 371 -1.73 27.94 4.71
CA PRO A 371 -1.96 28.15 3.30
C PRO A 371 -0.72 27.94 2.41
N LYS A 372 0.47 27.83 3.01
CA LYS A 372 1.74 27.68 2.29
C LYS A 372 2.18 26.22 2.11
N TRP A 373 1.49 25.27 2.74
CA TRP A 373 1.87 23.87 2.63
C TRP A 373 1.48 23.27 1.29
N MET A 374 2.29 22.35 0.80
CA MET A 374 2.07 21.70 -0.49
C MET A 374 0.95 20.67 -0.43
N LYS A 375 -0.08 20.79 -1.28
CA LYS A 375 -1.26 19.90 -1.35
C LYS A 375 -0.87 18.42 -1.48
N GLY A 376 0.14 18.09 -2.29
CA GLY A 376 0.60 16.70 -2.51
C GLY A 376 1.22 16.03 -1.26
N ILE A 377 1.54 16.83 -0.22
CA ILE A 377 2.29 16.37 0.98
C ILE A 377 1.41 16.32 2.23
N VAL A 378 0.36 17.13 2.33
CA VAL A 378 -0.46 17.23 3.57
C VAL A 378 -1.02 15.89 4.06
N GLY A 379 -1.31 14.95 3.14
CA GLY A 379 -1.77 13.61 3.52
C GLY A 379 -0.67 12.75 4.18
N ILE A 380 0.59 12.95 3.80
CA ILE A 380 1.74 12.29 4.44
C ILE A 380 1.94 12.87 5.85
N VAL A 381 1.89 14.20 5.94
CA VAL A 381 2.00 14.91 7.23
C VAL A 381 0.89 14.47 8.19
N ALA A 382 -0.37 14.34 7.73
CA ALA A 382 -1.46 13.84 8.55
C ALA A 382 -1.16 12.45 9.13
N SER A 383 -0.61 11.54 8.32
CA SER A 383 -0.19 10.21 8.79
C SER A 383 0.91 10.27 9.84
N ARG A 384 1.94 11.13 9.65
CA ARG A 384 3.03 11.29 10.64
C ARG A 384 2.54 11.89 11.97
N LEU A 385 1.61 12.82 11.91
CA LEU A 385 1.01 13.38 13.13
C LEU A 385 0.23 12.33 13.93
N ILE A 386 -0.43 11.38 13.25
CA ILE A 386 -1.06 10.24 13.92
C ILE A 386 -0.02 9.34 14.58
N GLU A 387 1.11 9.07 13.95
CA GLU A 387 2.20 8.29 14.57
C GLU A 387 2.67 8.91 15.90
N THR A 388 2.64 10.25 15.99
CA THR A 388 3.08 10.98 17.20
C THR A 388 1.98 11.16 18.23
N TYR A 389 0.78 11.61 17.83
CA TYR A 389 -0.30 12.02 18.74
C TYR A 389 -1.42 10.98 18.87
N PHE A 390 -1.47 10.00 18.00
CA PHE A 390 -2.41 8.89 17.92
C PHE A 390 -3.89 9.31 18.10
N ARG A 391 -4.34 10.21 17.21
CA ARG A 391 -5.72 10.74 17.21
C ARG A 391 -6.14 11.14 15.79
N PRO A 392 -7.46 11.21 15.49
CA PRO A 392 -7.95 11.66 14.18
C PRO A 392 -7.35 13.02 13.82
N THR A 393 -6.77 13.12 12.61
CA THR A 393 -5.97 14.27 12.19
C THR A 393 -6.39 14.76 10.82
N VAL A 394 -6.62 16.07 10.69
CA VAL A 394 -6.89 16.77 9.43
C VAL A 394 -5.80 17.83 9.21
N VAL A 395 -5.16 17.79 8.06
CA VAL A 395 -4.17 18.80 7.64
C VAL A 395 -4.69 19.52 6.42
N LEU A 396 -4.80 20.85 6.52
CA LEU A 396 -5.41 21.72 5.54
C LEU A 396 -4.38 22.67 4.92
N THR A 397 -4.54 22.97 3.64
CA THR A 397 -3.74 23.97 2.90
C THR A 397 -4.57 24.68 1.85
N MET A 398 -4.00 25.73 1.23
CA MET A 398 -4.62 26.45 0.11
C MET A 398 -4.22 25.82 -1.24
N SER A 399 -5.18 25.64 -2.13
CA SER A 399 -4.93 25.23 -3.51
C SER A 399 -6.03 25.79 -4.42
N ASN A 400 -5.67 26.46 -5.51
CA ASN A 400 -6.59 27.00 -6.52
C ASN A 400 -7.76 27.83 -5.94
N GLY A 401 -7.46 28.67 -4.93
CA GLY A 401 -8.47 29.54 -4.29
C GLY A 401 -9.37 28.86 -3.26
N TYR A 402 -9.25 27.56 -3.07
CA TYR A 402 -9.97 26.78 -2.06
C TYR A 402 -9.01 26.21 -1.00
N VAL A 403 -9.54 25.96 0.18
CA VAL A 403 -8.82 25.17 1.19
C VAL A 403 -9.08 23.71 0.93
N THR A 404 -8.02 22.97 0.72
CA THR A 404 -8.06 21.51 0.53
C THR A 404 -7.34 20.82 1.68
N GLY A 405 -7.74 19.61 2.00
CA GLY A 405 -7.13 18.87 3.10
C GLY A 405 -7.15 17.38 2.94
N SER A 406 -6.33 16.77 3.76
CA SER A 406 -6.30 15.31 3.92
C SER A 406 -6.49 14.95 5.39
N ALA A 407 -7.42 14.05 5.62
CA ALA A 407 -7.75 13.52 6.95
C ALA A 407 -7.29 12.08 7.08
N ARG A 408 -6.85 11.69 8.27
CA ARG A 408 -6.45 10.34 8.65
C ARG A 408 -7.04 9.99 9.99
N SER A 409 -7.34 8.70 10.23
CA SER A 409 -7.97 8.20 11.45
C SER A 409 -7.09 7.22 12.20
N VAL A 410 -7.45 7.02 13.47
CA VAL A 410 -6.98 5.90 14.30
C VAL A 410 -7.91 4.69 14.13
N PRO A 411 -7.45 3.45 14.39
CA PRO A 411 -8.30 2.27 14.31
C PRO A 411 -9.57 2.39 15.16
N GLY A 412 -10.71 2.01 14.58
CA GLY A 412 -12.01 1.98 15.25
C GLY A 412 -12.84 3.25 15.10
N PHE A 413 -12.26 4.40 14.75
CA PHE A 413 -12.99 5.66 14.58
C PHE A 413 -13.36 5.91 13.11
N ASP A 414 -14.64 6.12 12.84
CA ASP A 414 -15.15 6.44 11.49
C ASP A 414 -14.90 7.92 11.15
N LEU A 415 -13.82 8.14 10.41
CA LEU A 415 -13.44 9.48 9.97
C LEU A 415 -14.38 10.04 8.90
N TYR A 416 -14.96 9.17 8.07
CA TYR A 416 -15.86 9.60 7.01
C TYR A 416 -17.10 10.28 7.59
N GLN A 417 -17.74 9.67 8.59
CA GLN A 417 -18.87 10.27 9.30
C GLN A 417 -18.51 11.59 9.97
N ALA A 418 -17.30 11.70 10.55
CA ALA A 418 -16.84 12.95 11.16
C ALA A 418 -16.69 14.09 10.12
N VAL A 419 -16.20 13.79 8.92
CA VAL A 419 -16.12 14.77 7.83
C VAL A 419 -17.50 15.07 7.26
N GLU A 420 -18.34 14.06 7.06
CA GLU A 420 -19.72 14.18 6.56
C GLU A 420 -20.60 15.04 7.46
N SER A 421 -20.40 14.99 8.79
CA SER A 421 -21.10 15.87 9.74
C SER A 421 -20.89 17.36 9.51
N CYS A 422 -19.89 17.72 8.70
CA CYS A 422 -19.54 19.07 8.28
C CYS A 422 -19.85 19.33 6.80
N SER A 423 -20.62 18.47 6.13
CA SER A 423 -20.83 18.49 4.65
C SER A 423 -21.33 19.83 4.13
N ASP A 424 -22.16 20.54 4.87
CA ASP A 424 -22.67 21.88 4.53
C ASP A 424 -21.59 22.97 4.46
N LEU A 425 -20.40 22.72 5.01
CA LEU A 425 -19.24 23.62 4.94
C LEU A 425 -18.29 23.25 3.77
N LEU A 426 -18.49 22.09 3.15
CA LEU A 426 -17.60 21.51 2.16
C LEU A 426 -18.14 21.69 0.74
N GLU A 427 -17.26 22.04 -0.20
CA GLU A 427 -17.55 22.02 -1.65
C GLU A 427 -17.48 20.57 -2.19
N ASN A 428 -16.55 19.78 -1.65
CA ASN A 428 -16.36 18.38 -2.01
C ASN A 428 -15.65 17.63 -0.89
N PHE A 429 -16.04 16.36 -0.69
CA PHE A 429 -15.32 15.43 0.17
C PHE A 429 -15.51 14.00 -0.30
N GLY A 430 -14.57 13.12 0.08
CA GLY A 430 -14.63 11.71 -0.25
C GLY A 430 -13.55 10.93 0.47
N GLY A 431 -13.76 9.64 0.61
CA GLY A 431 -12.81 8.77 1.30
C GLY A 431 -13.49 7.57 1.93
N HIS A 432 -12.85 7.04 2.96
CA HIS A 432 -13.25 5.85 3.70
C HIS A 432 -13.06 6.08 5.21
N ILE A 433 -13.38 5.08 6.02
CA ILE A 433 -13.27 5.10 7.48
C ILE A 433 -11.91 5.62 7.99
N TYR A 434 -10.80 5.32 7.30
CA TYR A 434 -9.45 5.64 7.76
C TYR A 434 -8.80 6.85 7.09
N ALA A 435 -9.30 7.28 5.95
CA ALA A 435 -8.72 8.38 5.19
C ALA A 435 -9.78 9.11 4.36
N ALA A 436 -9.72 10.45 4.36
CA ALA A 436 -10.60 11.28 3.55
C ALA A 436 -9.86 12.47 2.97
N GLY A 437 -10.32 12.91 1.80
CA GLY A 437 -9.98 14.19 1.20
C GLY A 437 -11.15 15.15 1.31
N LEU A 438 -10.90 16.45 1.42
CA LEU A 438 -11.94 17.46 1.53
C LEU A 438 -11.50 18.79 0.92
N THR A 439 -12.48 19.56 0.48
CA THR A 439 -12.29 20.91 -0.08
C THR A 439 -13.39 21.84 0.43
N MET A 440 -13.03 23.05 0.81
CA MET A 440 -13.96 24.05 1.33
C MET A 440 -13.53 25.46 0.96
N LYS A 441 -14.43 26.44 1.14
CA LYS A 441 -14.09 27.85 1.05
C LYS A 441 -13.25 28.30 2.24
N PRO A 442 -12.33 29.27 2.07
CA PRO A 442 -11.46 29.76 3.14
C PRO A 442 -12.22 30.26 4.39
N GLU A 443 -13.36 30.89 4.19
CA GLU A 443 -14.23 31.40 5.27
C GLU A 443 -14.78 30.28 6.18
N ASN A 444 -14.92 29.05 5.67
CA ASN A 444 -15.48 27.92 6.41
C ASN A 444 -14.46 27.21 7.32
N VAL A 445 -13.16 27.47 7.18
CA VAL A 445 -12.09 26.73 7.89
C VAL A 445 -12.27 26.77 9.41
N LYS A 446 -12.53 27.96 9.98
CA LYS A 446 -12.67 28.09 11.45
C LYS A 446 -13.85 27.30 11.99
N GLU A 447 -14.98 27.34 11.28
CA GLU A 447 -16.19 26.61 11.70
C GLU A 447 -16.03 25.12 11.50
N PHE A 448 -15.43 24.69 10.41
CA PHE A 448 -15.06 23.29 10.18
C PHE A 448 -14.16 22.75 11.31
N MET A 449 -13.09 23.48 11.68
CA MET A 449 -12.20 23.09 12.78
C MET A 449 -12.97 22.93 14.10
N ARG A 450 -13.87 23.85 14.40
CA ARG A 450 -14.68 23.81 15.61
C ARG A 450 -15.62 22.60 15.63
N ARG A 451 -16.37 22.39 14.53
CA ARG A 451 -17.37 21.30 14.44
C ARG A 451 -16.73 19.93 14.38
N PHE A 452 -15.68 19.76 13.59
CA PHE A 452 -14.95 18.49 13.53
C PHE A 452 -14.38 18.10 14.91
N ASN A 453 -13.73 19.03 15.61
CA ASN A 453 -13.21 18.76 16.95
C ASN A 453 -14.35 18.41 17.95
N ALA A 454 -15.48 19.10 17.90
CA ALA A 454 -16.62 18.79 18.75
C ALA A 454 -17.20 17.40 18.47
N TYR A 455 -17.34 17.04 17.19
CA TYR A 455 -17.81 15.71 16.80
C TYR A 455 -16.88 14.59 17.31
N VAL A 456 -15.57 14.76 17.12
CA VAL A 456 -14.60 13.76 17.61
C VAL A 456 -14.63 13.67 19.15
N GLU A 457 -14.71 14.81 19.86
CA GLU A 457 -14.78 14.82 21.33
C GLU A 457 -15.97 14.04 21.87
N GLU A 458 -17.11 14.12 21.18
CA GLU A 458 -18.37 13.47 21.56
C GLU A 458 -18.40 11.97 21.21
N HIS A 459 -17.80 11.57 20.05
CA HIS A 459 -18.02 10.24 19.48
C HIS A 459 -16.83 9.29 19.62
N ILE A 460 -15.63 9.78 19.97
CA ILE A 460 -14.46 8.90 20.07
C ILE A 460 -14.40 8.21 21.44
N ASP A 461 -14.29 6.88 21.42
CA ASP A 461 -13.98 6.15 22.63
C ASP A 461 -12.52 6.45 23.06
N PRO A 462 -12.27 6.87 24.32
CA PRO A 462 -10.92 7.07 24.81
C PRO A 462 -9.96 5.90 24.61
N GLU A 463 -10.45 4.66 24.55
CA GLU A 463 -9.62 3.49 24.28
C GLU A 463 -9.06 3.48 22.85
N MET A 464 -9.73 4.12 21.88
CA MET A 464 -9.24 4.27 20.51
C MET A 464 -8.04 5.21 20.40
N LEU A 465 -7.78 6.03 21.43
CA LEU A 465 -6.63 6.94 21.49
C LEU A 465 -5.39 6.28 22.10
N ILE A 466 -5.46 5.00 22.45
CA ILE A 466 -4.35 4.22 22.98
C ILE A 466 -3.84 3.27 21.89
N PRO A 467 -2.59 3.43 21.41
CA PRO A 467 -2.03 2.51 20.42
C PRO A 467 -2.06 1.07 20.91
N GLN A 468 -2.39 0.14 20.03
CA GLN A 468 -2.49 -1.28 20.36
C GLN A 468 -1.44 -2.10 19.62
N VAL A 469 -0.93 -3.15 20.26
CA VAL A 469 -0.15 -4.22 19.62
C VAL A 469 -0.97 -5.50 19.68
N ASP A 470 -1.42 -5.96 18.52
CA ASP A 470 -2.08 -7.25 18.38
C ASP A 470 -1.04 -8.36 18.36
N ILE A 471 -1.18 -9.31 19.28
CA ILE A 471 -0.26 -10.43 19.49
C ILE A 471 -0.96 -11.69 18.99
N ASP A 472 -0.33 -12.40 18.06
CA ASP A 472 -0.92 -13.60 17.49
C ASP A 472 -0.80 -14.81 18.45
N SER A 473 0.33 -14.92 19.17
CA SER A 473 0.53 -16.01 20.14
C SER A 473 1.70 -15.72 21.10
N GLU A 474 1.70 -16.38 22.27
CA GLU A 474 2.90 -16.48 23.11
C GLU A 474 3.86 -17.51 22.52
N LEU A 475 5.17 -17.29 22.65
CA LEU A 475 6.21 -18.15 22.09
C LEU A 475 7.42 -18.17 23.03
N LEU A 476 8.00 -19.34 23.26
CA LEU A 476 9.26 -19.48 23.97
C LEU A 476 10.43 -19.37 22.98
N PHE A 477 11.56 -18.79 23.39
CA PHE A 477 12.74 -18.71 22.52
C PHE A 477 13.27 -20.10 22.10
N SER A 478 13.09 -21.12 22.96
CA SER A 478 13.43 -22.51 22.64
C SER A 478 12.66 -23.07 21.44
N ASP A 479 11.48 -22.51 21.15
CA ASP A 479 10.60 -23.00 20.09
C ASP A 479 10.95 -22.38 18.73
N ILE A 480 11.77 -21.32 18.71
CA ILE A 480 12.25 -20.66 17.48
C ILE A 480 13.36 -21.51 16.82
N THR A 481 13.06 -22.76 16.57
CA THR A 481 13.99 -23.73 15.94
C THR A 481 14.19 -23.44 14.45
N PRO A 482 15.22 -24.01 13.79
CA PRO A 482 15.37 -23.92 12.34
C PRO A 482 14.13 -24.42 11.58
N LYS A 483 13.48 -25.52 12.04
CA LYS A 483 12.25 -26.05 11.44
C LYS A 483 11.09 -25.06 11.59
N PHE A 484 10.93 -24.45 12.77
CA PHE A 484 9.93 -23.42 13.01
C PHE A 484 10.09 -22.26 12.02
N ARG A 485 11.33 -21.72 11.89
CA ARG A 485 11.63 -20.59 11.00
C ARG A 485 11.40 -20.95 9.53
N ALA A 486 11.83 -22.13 9.09
CA ALA A 486 11.59 -22.60 7.73
C ALA A 486 10.10 -22.67 7.40
N THR A 487 9.27 -23.14 8.35
CA THR A 487 7.82 -23.17 8.16
C THR A 487 7.22 -21.76 8.21
N LEU A 488 7.67 -20.90 9.13
CA LEU A 488 7.23 -19.49 9.22
C LEU A 488 7.51 -18.73 7.91
N ASN A 489 8.66 -18.99 7.29
CA ASN A 489 9.01 -18.37 6.01
C ASN A 489 8.04 -18.74 4.87
N ARG A 490 7.38 -19.89 4.93
CA ARG A 490 6.36 -20.29 3.95
C ARG A 490 5.06 -19.48 4.06
N PHE A 491 4.84 -18.74 5.15
CA PHE A 491 3.73 -17.79 5.25
C PHE A 491 3.92 -16.56 4.37
N GLN A 492 5.14 -16.26 3.95
CA GLN A 492 5.43 -15.16 3.04
C GLN A 492 4.76 -15.35 1.66
N PRO A 493 4.49 -14.26 0.93
CA PRO A 493 4.74 -12.85 1.30
C PRO A 493 3.77 -12.33 2.37
N PHE A 494 4.28 -11.51 3.31
CA PHE A 494 3.47 -10.85 4.32
C PHE A 494 2.93 -9.52 3.81
N GLY A 495 1.74 -9.13 4.26
CA GLY A 495 1.04 -7.89 3.93
C GLY A 495 -0.34 -7.85 4.57
N PRO A 496 -1.23 -6.92 4.18
CA PRO A 496 -2.57 -6.82 4.75
C PRO A 496 -3.30 -8.17 4.73
N GLU A 497 -4.03 -8.50 5.76
CA GLU A 497 -4.73 -9.78 6.03
C GLU A 497 -3.82 -11.03 6.13
N ASN A 498 -2.55 -10.92 5.74
CA ASN A 498 -1.50 -11.90 6.00
C ASN A 498 -0.29 -11.22 6.65
N ASN A 499 -0.52 -10.49 7.74
CA ASN A 499 0.55 -9.78 8.44
C ASN A 499 1.61 -10.73 9.00
N ALA A 500 2.87 -10.24 9.08
CA ALA A 500 3.93 -10.95 9.79
C ALA A 500 3.51 -11.19 11.26
N PRO A 501 3.53 -12.43 11.75
CA PRO A 501 3.02 -12.74 13.08
C PRO A 501 3.80 -12.01 14.18
N VAL A 502 3.07 -11.49 15.15
CA VAL A 502 3.62 -10.86 16.35
C VAL A 502 3.55 -11.86 17.50
N PHE A 503 4.70 -12.19 18.06
CA PHE A 503 4.83 -13.10 19.18
C PHE A 503 5.12 -12.36 20.48
N LEU A 504 4.71 -12.91 21.60
CA LEU A 504 5.02 -12.43 22.94
C LEU A 504 5.91 -13.44 23.65
N THR A 505 7.03 -12.98 24.20
CA THR A 505 7.82 -13.74 25.15
C THR A 505 7.97 -12.95 26.45
N ARG A 506 7.67 -13.60 27.56
CA ARG A 506 7.73 -13.00 28.89
C ARG A 506 9.02 -13.34 29.62
N GLY A 507 9.46 -12.46 30.51
CA GLY A 507 10.55 -12.70 31.44
C GLY A 507 11.88 -12.91 30.75
N VAL A 508 12.16 -12.18 29.68
CA VAL A 508 13.46 -12.20 29.01
C VAL A 508 14.40 -11.13 29.60
N SER A 509 15.69 -11.35 29.49
CA SER A 509 16.71 -10.41 29.93
C SER A 509 17.76 -10.19 28.84
N ASN A 510 18.42 -9.03 28.90
CA ASN A 510 19.55 -8.75 28.02
C ASN A 510 20.81 -9.45 28.53
N ARG A 511 21.64 -9.95 27.63
CA ARG A 511 22.92 -10.62 27.93
C ARG A 511 24.04 -9.64 28.37
N GLY A 512 23.77 -8.33 28.43
CA GLY A 512 24.76 -7.31 28.84
C GLY A 512 25.37 -6.55 27.67
N ASP A 513 24.88 -6.77 26.44
CA ASP A 513 25.40 -6.18 25.20
C ASP A 513 24.49 -5.10 24.60
N ALA A 514 23.45 -4.70 25.34
CA ALA A 514 22.52 -3.68 24.88
C ALA A 514 23.25 -2.39 24.52
N ARG A 515 22.96 -1.84 23.35
CA ARG A 515 23.54 -0.59 22.86
C ARG A 515 22.55 0.17 21.98
N LEU A 516 22.71 1.48 21.98
CA LEU A 516 22.00 2.34 21.04
C LEU A 516 22.74 2.34 19.69
N VAL A 517 21.99 2.30 18.61
CA VAL A 517 22.47 2.31 17.21
C VAL A 517 21.62 3.26 16.38
N GLY A 518 22.07 3.59 15.16
CA GLY A 518 21.48 4.62 14.31
C GLY A 518 22.29 5.92 14.37
N ALA A 519 22.06 6.84 13.44
CA ALA A 519 22.82 8.09 13.34
C ALA A 519 22.61 9.00 14.56
N GLU A 520 21.41 8.96 15.15
CA GLU A 520 20.99 9.75 16.32
C GLU A 520 20.82 8.87 17.59
N HIS A 521 21.36 7.64 17.58
CA HIS A 521 21.19 6.68 18.67
C HIS A 521 19.73 6.35 19.00
N GLU A 522 18.87 6.38 18.00
CA GLU A 522 17.42 6.25 18.11
C GLU A 522 16.92 4.80 18.18
N HIS A 523 17.78 3.81 17.95
CA HIS A 523 17.42 2.39 17.94
C HIS A 523 18.14 1.63 19.05
N LEU A 524 17.47 0.63 19.65
CA LEU A 524 18.04 -0.23 20.69
C LEU A 524 18.34 -1.62 20.10
N LYS A 525 19.62 -2.00 20.09
CA LYS A 525 20.09 -3.33 19.70
C LYS A 525 20.56 -4.10 20.93
N MET A 526 20.20 -5.39 21.02
CA MET A 526 20.46 -6.22 22.21
C MET A 526 20.40 -7.71 21.84
N ASP A 527 21.02 -8.56 22.66
CA ASP A 527 20.83 -10.00 22.64
C ASP A 527 19.96 -10.41 23.83
N LEU A 528 18.79 -10.99 23.54
CA LEU A 528 17.81 -11.38 24.54
C LEU A 528 17.91 -12.87 24.88
N MET A 529 17.83 -13.19 26.16
CA MET A 529 17.83 -14.55 26.70
C MET A 529 16.54 -14.83 27.46
N GLN A 530 16.06 -16.08 27.39
CA GLN A 530 14.99 -16.58 28.23
C GLN A 530 15.52 -17.67 29.15
N GLY A 531 15.39 -17.45 30.48
CA GLY A 531 15.96 -18.35 31.49
C GLY A 531 17.49 -18.25 31.60
N GLN A 532 18.11 -19.18 32.36
CA GLN A 532 19.55 -19.14 32.67
C GLN A 532 20.44 -19.89 31.66
N LYS A 533 19.85 -20.46 30.59
CA LYS A 533 20.64 -21.22 29.60
C LYS A 533 21.24 -20.29 28.54
N PRO A 534 22.58 -20.17 28.45
CA PRO A 534 23.24 -19.22 27.53
C PRO A 534 23.03 -19.51 26.05
N ASN A 535 22.54 -20.70 25.67
CA ASN A 535 22.36 -21.13 24.28
C ASN A 535 21.01 -20.71 23.67
N THR A 536 20.19 -19.97 24.38
CA THR A 536 18.87 -19.49 23.91
C THR A 536 18.85 -17.97 23.68
N SER A 537 19.99 -17.33 23.48
CA SER A 537 20.00 -15.90 23.16
C SER A 537 19.71 -15.67 21.68
N ILE A 538 18.85 -14.70 21.40
CA ILE A 538 18.49 -14.29 20.04
C ILE A 538 18.74 -12.79 19.90
N PRO A 539 19.47 -12.36 18.84
CA PRO A 539 19.65 -10.95 18.53
C PRO A 539 18.31 -10.25 18.31
N ALA A 540 18.17 -9.05 18.87
CA ALA A 540 16.96 -8.26 18.78
C ALA A 540 17.27 -6.79 18.44
N ILE A 541 16.35 -6.15 17.74
CA ILE A 541 16.40 -4.71 17.43
C ILE A 541 15.04 -4.07 17.67
N ALA A 542 15.03 -2.97 18.43
CA ALA A 542 13.86 -2.13 18.66
C ALA A 542 14.11 -0.77 17.98
N PHE A 543 13.38 -0.50 16.91
CA PHE A 543 13.48 0.76 16.18
C PHE A 543 12.76 1.88 16.94
N GLN A 544 13.40 3.05 17.04
CA GLN A 544 12.87 4.27 17.68
C GLN A 544 12.40 4.07 19.14
N GLN A 545 13.07 3.19 19.88
CA GLN A 545 12.76 2.87 21.26
C GLN A 545 13.99 3.01 22.20
N PRO A 546 14.67 4.17 22.24
CA PRO A 546 15.86 4.34 23.08
C PRO A 546 15.52 4.49 24.57
N THR A 547 14.29 4.83 24.91
CA THR A 547 13.88 5.20 26.28
C THR A 547 14.04 4.10 27.32
N LEU A 548 14.01 2.82 26.90
CA LEU A 548 14.19 1.68 27.79
C LEU A 548 15.64 1.17 27.87
N TYR A 549 16.58 1.84 27.21
CA TYR A 549 17.97 1.40 27.13
C TYR A 549 18.60 1.10 28.49
N GLU A 550 18.56 2.04 29.43
CA GLU A 550 19.17 1.87 30.77
C GLU A 550 18.53 0.72 31.58
N TYR A 551 17.19 0.55 31.44
CA TYR A 551 16.49 -0.55 32.09
C TYR A 551 16.90 -1.91 31.52
N VAL A 552 16.95 -2.02 30.19
CA VAL A 552 17.35 -3.26 29.49
C VAL A 552 18.82 -3.58 29.78
N ARG A 553 19.71 -2.58 29.74
CA ARG A 553 21.14 -2.73 30.02
C ARG A 553 21.39 -3.22 31.43
N SER A 554 20.55 -2.87 32.40
CA SER A 554 20.71 -3.33 33.79
C SER A 554 20.41 -4.84 33.98
N GLY A 555 20.04 -5.59 32.93
CA GLY A 555 19.74 -7.02 32.97
C GLY A 555 18.43 -7.38 33.67
N LYS A 556 17.59 -6.39 33.97
CA LYS A 556 16.25 -6.62 34.53
C LYS A 556 15.34 -7.31 33.51
N CYS A 557 14.41 -8.13 34.01
CA CYS A 557 13.46 -8.86 33.18
C CYS A 557 12.47 -7.92 32.49
N ILE A 558 12.23 -8.20 31.21
CA ILE A 558 11.28 -7.51 30.35
C ILE A 558 10.39 -8.53 29.64
N ASP A 559 9.22 -8.10 29.24
CA ASP A 559 8.33 -8.80 28.32
C ASP A 559 8.44 -8.11 26.95
N VAL A 560 8.50 -8.88 25.86
CA VAL A 560 8.74 -8.34 24.52
C VAL A 560 7.70 -8.86 23.52
N CYS A 561 7.17 -7.94 22.71
CA CYS A 561 6.39 -8.26 21.50
C CYS A 561 7.28 -8.08 20.28
N TYR A 562 7.32 -9.05 19.37
CA TYR A 562 8.24 -9.06 18.26
C TYR A 562 7.75 -9.88 17.06
N THR A 563 8.32 -9.61 15.89
CA THR A 563 8.29 -10.50 14.74
C THR A 563 9.63 -11.21 14.60
N VAL A 564 9.63 -12.46 14.14
CA VAL A 564 10.86 -13.21 13.83
C VAL A 564 11.22 -12.93 12.37
N VAL A 565 12.43 -12.41 12.15
CA VAL A 565 12.96 -12.12 10.81
C VAL A 565 14.30 -12.82 10.61
N GLU A 566 14.70 -12.99 9.37
CA GLU A 566 16.05 -13.45 9.02
C GLU A 566 16.96 -12.27 8.77
N ASN A 567 18.09 -12.25 9.48
CA ASN A 567 19.15 -11.28 9.27
C ASN A 567 20.23 -11.89 8.35
N HIS A 568 20.39 -11.30 7.18
CA HIS A 568 21.40 -11.68 6.20
C HIS A 568 22.63 -10.77 6.37
N TYR A 569 23.66 -11.28 7.01
CA TYR A 569 24.89 -10.52 7.24
C TYR A 569 26.13 -11.32 6.81
N ARG A 570 26.93 -10.78 5.89
CA ARG A 570 28.16 -11.39 5.37
C ARG A 570 28.00 -12.86 4.95
N GLY A 571 26.90 -13.17 4.25
CA GLY A 571 26.60 -14.53 3.77
C GLY A 571 26.06 -15.50 4.83
N THR A 572 25.90 -15.05 6.06
CA THR A 572 25.30 -15.85 7.14
C THR A 572 23.85 -15.42 7.37
N VAL A 573 22.95 -16.40 7.44
CA VAL A 573 21.54 -16.19 7.77
C VAL A 573 21.31 -16.58 9.23
N SER A 574 20.87 -15.63 10.05
CA SER A 574 20.58 -15.85 11.46
C SER A 574 19.23 -15.27 11.85
N PRO A 575 18.53 -15.87 12.86
CA PRO A 575 17.29 -15.30 13.37
C PRO A 575 17.58 -13.97 14.06
N GLN A 576 16.65 -13.00 13.88
CA GLN A 576 16.63 -11.75 14.61
C GLN A 576 15.20 -11.43 15.03
N LEU A 577 15.03 -10.87 16.22
CA LEU A 577 13.74 -10.37 16.69
C LEU A 577 13.64 -8.89 16.34
N ARG A 578 12.62 -8.55 15.55
CA ARG A 578 12.24 -7.16 15.32
C ARG A 578 11.19 -6.77 16.34
N ILE A 579 11.63 -6.05 17.36
CA ILE A 579 10.79 -5.69 18.51
C ILE A 579 9.72 -4.68 18.07
N LYS A 580 8.48 -4.94 18.45
CA LYS A 580 7.33 -4.04 18.28
C LYS A 580 7.10 -3.18 19.50
N ASP A 581 7.29 -3.78 20.71
CA ASP A 581 7.15 -3.07 21.98
C ASP A 581 7.83 -3.84 23.11
N ILE A 582 8.19 -3.13 24.18
CA ILE A 582 8.85 -3.66 25.38
C ILE A 582 8.10 -3.19 26.62
N LYS A 583 7.80 -4.10 27.55
CA LYS A 583 7.30 -3.78 28.88
C LYS A 583 8.19 -4.33 29.98
N LYS A 584 8.24 -3.65 31.10
CA LYS A 584 8.87 -4.17 32.32
C LYS A 584 8.05 -5.35 32.81
N THR A 585 8.71 -6.50 33.05
CA THR A 585 7.99 -7.66 33.62
C THR A 585 7.41 -7.29 34.98
N LYS A 586 6.10 -7.47 35.16
CA LYS A 586 5.47 -7.32 36.48
C LYS A 586 5.89 -8.53 37.32
N ILE A 587 6.74 -8.30 38.34
CA ILE A 587 7.04 -9.31 39.35
C ILE A 587 5.73 -9.51 40.14
N LYS A 588 5.14 -10.71 40.04
CA LYS A 588 3.98 -11.11 40.85
C LYS A 588 4.41 -11.37 42.29
#